data_0971f416075081b4066f660ee779bf3e
#
_entry.id   0971f416075081b4066f660ee779bf3e
#
_cell.length_a   1.000
_cell.length_b   1.000
_cell.length_c   1.000
_cell.angle_alpha   90.00
_cell.angle_beta   90.00
_cell.angle_gamma   90.00
#
_symmetry.space_group_name_H-M   'P 1'
#
loop_
_entity.id
_entity.type
_entity.pdbx_description
1 polymer ?
#
loop_
_entity_poly.entity_id
_entity_poly.type
_entity_poly.pdbx_seq_one_letter_code
_entity_poly.pdbx_strand_id
1 'polypeptide(L)'
;MKNYAYILVDKATRQAAVVDPAWDLELIDGMLRSLEAELTCILLTHSHHDHVNKVEPLLELYPAARAYMSVKEIDAYGFACRNLHSFEEGETILLGETPITCMLTPGHTAGGACFRLADDLITGDTVFIEGCGVCNGAGGSPEQMHDSFQRIRKSTPPHVRVYPGHSYGKEPGMAFRDVLEHNIYFQIEQKEHFVRFRMRKNQGQLFNFK
;
A
#
# COMPACT_ATOMS: atom_id res chain seq x y z
N MET A 1 9.09 -10.64 -8.87
CA MET A 1 7.76 -10.55 -8.25
C MET A 1 6.97 -9.50 -9.01
N LYS A 2 5.65 -9.68 -9.20
CA LYS A 2 4.82 -8.65 -9.85
C LYS A 2 4.43 -7.61 -8.81
N ASN A 3 4.62 -6.32 -9.13
CA ASN A 3 4.08 -5.20 -8.37
C ASN A 3 2.71 -4.82 -8.93
N TYR A 4 1.88 -4.28 -8.08
CA TYR A 4 0.63 -3.64 -8.46
C TYR A 4 0.73 -2.13 -8.20
N ALA A 5 0.43 -1.33 -9.22
CA ALA A 5 0.02 0.05 -9.07
C ALA A 5 -1.50 0.13 -9.27
N TYR A 6 -2.18 1.00 -8.56
CA TYR A 6 -3.63 1.14 -8.66
C TYR A 6 -4.02 2.53 -9.13
N ILE A 7 -5.04 2.60 -9.97
CA ILE A 7 -5.67 3.87 -10.37
C ILE A 7 -7.04 3.91 -9.71
N LEU A 8 -7.27 4.91 -8.88
CA LEU A 8 -8.55 5.23 -8.26
C LEU A 8 -9.16 6.39 -9.03
N VAL A 9 -10.45 6.32 -9.35
CA VAL A 9 -11.15 7.42 -10.03
C VAL A 9 -12.41 7.78 -9.25
N ASP A 10 -12.49 9.02 -8.82
CA ASP A 10 -13.73 9.60 -8.33
C ASP A 10 -14.70 9.78 -9.50
N LYS A 11 -15.84 9.10 -9.44
CA LYS A 11 -16.79 9.07 -10.56
C LYS A 11 -17.50 10.41 -10.78
N ALA A 12 -17.68 11.19 -9.73
CA ALA A 12 -18.41 12.46 -9.79
C ALA A 12 -17.55 13.56 -10.42
N THR A 13 -16.29 13.66 -10.04
CA THR A 13 -15.38 14.73 -10.46
C THR A 13 -14.40 14.32 -11.56
N ARG A 14 -14.27 13.02 -11.86
CA ARG A 14 -13.28 12.44 -12.77
C ARG A 14 -11.83 12.66 -12.32
N GLN A 15 -11.62 13.08 -11.08
CA GLN A 15 -10.27 13.14 -10.49
C GLN A 15 -9.75 11.73 -10.23
N ALA A 16 -8.45 11.56 -10.45
CA ALA A 16 -7.78 10.29 -10.25
C ALA A 16 -6.65 10.38 -9.23
N ALA A 17 -6.43 9.27 -8.53
CA ALA A 17 -5.21 9.02 -7.77
C ALA A 17 -4.49 7.78 -8.33
N VAL A 18 -3.16 7.83 -8.38
CA VAL A 18 -2.32 6.65 -8.65
C VAL A 18 -1.64 6.24 -7.34
N VAL A 19 -1.79 4.98 -6.96
CA VAL A 19 -1.12 4.41 -5.79
C VAL A 19 0.11 3.65 -6.25
N ASP A 20 1.25 3.94 -5.62
CA ASP A 20 2.56 3.30 -5.84
C ASP A 20 2.95 3.20 -7.34
N PRO A 21 3.10 4.34 -8.06
CA PRO A 21 3.45 4.33 -9.46
C PRO A 21 4.86 3.80 -9.69
N ALA A 22 4.96 2.64 -10.35
CA ALA A 22 6.23 1.98 -10.60
C ALA A 22 6.27 1.33 -11.98
N TRP A 23 7.49 1.14 -12.48
CA TRP A 23 7.91 0.40 -13.68
C TRP A 23 7.44 0.98 -15.01
N ASP A 24 6.16 1.03 -15.30
CA ASP A 24 5.61 1.32 -16.64
C ASP A 24 4.81 2.63 -16.64
N LEU A 25 5.51 3.75 -16.91
CA LEU A 25 4.91 5.08 -16.98
C LEU A 25 3.90 5.20 -18.13
N GLU A 26 4.23 4.62 -19.28
CA GLU A 26 3.38 4.71 -20.48
C GLU A 26 2.05 3.98 -20.27
N LEU A 27 2.07 2.84 -19.60
CA LEU A 27 0.87 2.12 -19.23
C LEU A 27 0.00 2.93 -18.27
N ILE A 28 0.60 3.53 -17.23
CA ILE A 28 -0.13 4.36 -16.25
C ILE A 28 -0.78 5.56 -16.96
N ASP A 29 -0.01 6.31 -17.75
CA ASP A 29 -0.50 7.47 -18.52
C ASP A 29 -1.60 7.06 -19.51
N GLY A 30 -1.38 5.99 -20.26
CA GLY A 30 -2.36 5.47 -21.20
C GLY A 30 -3.67 5.06 -20.54
N MET A 31 -3.62 4.45 -19.35
CA MET A 31 -4.81 4.11 -18.58
C MET A 31 -5.55 5.35 -18.06
N LEU A 32 -4.84 6.36 -17.53
CA LEU A 32 -5.45 7.62 -17.08
C LEU A 32 -6.19 8.31 -18.24
N ARG A 33 -5.58 8.38 -19.42
CA ARG A 33 -6.22 8.93 -20.63
C ARG A 33 -7.43 8.11 -21.08
N SER A 34 -7.32 6.78 -21.08
CA SER A 34 -8.43 5.90 -21.48
C SER A 34 -9.63 5.98 -20.55
N LEU A 35 -9.36 6.28 -19.28
CA LEU A 35 -10.38 6.51 -18.25
C LEU A 35 -10.94 7.93 -18.29
N GLU A 36 -10.40 8.84 -19.13
CA GLU A 36 -10.74 10.27 -19.17
C GLU A 36 -10.67 10.88 -17.75
N ALA A 37 -9.62 10.55 -16.99
CA ALA A 37 -9.46 10.95 -15.59
C ALA A 37 -8.29 11.91 -15.44
N GLU A 38 -8.49 12.96 -14.63
CA GLU A 38 -7.47 13.94 -14.29
C GLU A 38 -6.68 13.48 -13.06
N LEU A 39 -5.38 13.24 -13.23
CA LEU A 39 -4.52 12.89 -12.10
C LEU A 39 -4.31 14.09 -11.18
N THR A 40 -4.81 14.00 -9.95
CA THR A 40 -4.66 15.03 -8.91
C THR A 40 -3.86 14.56 -7.71
N CYS A 41 -3.81 13.23 -7.47
CA CYS A 41 -3.13 12.63 -6.32
C CYS A 41 -2.21 11.47 -6.73
N ILE A 42 -1.07 11.36 -6.07
CA ILE A 42 -0.22 10.17 -6.03
C ILE A 42 -0.15 9.75 -4.57
N LEU A 43 -0.55 8.53 -4.26
CA LEU A 43 -0.57 8.00 -2.89
C LEU A 43 0.54 6.96 -2.75
N LEU A 44 1.44 7.16 -1.79
CA LEU A 44 2.60 6.31 -1.59
C LEU A 44 2.45 5.53 -0.29
N THR A 45 2.40 4.19 -0.41
CA THR A 45 2.30 3.32 0.77
C THR A 45 3.60 3.30 1.55
N HIS A 46 4.73 3.32 0.86
CA HIS A 46 6.09 3.39 1.43
C HIS A 46 7.12 3.78 0.35
N SER A 47 8.38 3.97 0.75
CA SER A 47 9.42 4.58 -0.08
C SER A 47 10.32 3.59 -0.85
N HIS A 48 10.04 2.30 -0.86
CA HIS A 48 10.85 1.35 -1.63
C HIS A 48 10.80 1.65 -3.13
N HIS A 49 11.94 1.47 -3.79
CA HIS A 49 12.14 1.84 -5.19
C HIS A 49 11.08 1.25 -6.14
N ASP A 50 10.65 0.05 -5.89
CA ASP A 50 9.65 -0.66 -6.70
C ASP A 50 8.19 -0.17 -6.45
N HIS A 51 7.99 0.83 -5.59
CA HIS A 51 6.72 1.52 -5.38
C HIS A 51 6.76 3.00 -5.81
N VAL A 52 7.98 3.58 -5.94
CA VAL A 52 8.10 5.04 -6.16
C VAL A 52 8.87 5.44 -7.42
N ASN A 53 9.41 4.49 -8.20
CA ASN A 53 10.34 4.81 -9.29
C ASN A 53 9.72 5.56 -10.48
N LYS A 54 8.40 5.70 -10.52
CA LYS A 54 7.69 6.52 -11.52
C LYS A 54 7.00 7.76 -10.95
N VAL A 55 7.23 8.09 -9.66
CA VAL A 55 6.64 9.29 -9.04
C VAL A 55 7.11 10.57 -9.75
N GLU A 56 8.42 10.81 -9.85
CA GLU A 56 8.95 12.00 -10.52
C GLU A 56 8.57 12.07 -12.01
N PRO A 57 8.75 11.01 -12.82
CA PRO A 57 8.29 11.03 -14.20
C PRO A 57 6.78 11.30 -14.35
N LEU A 58 5.97 10.79 -13.43
CA LEU A 58 4.53 11.02 -13.47
C LEU A 58 4.19 12.48 -13.09
N LEU A 59 4.90 13.08 -12.12
CA LEU A 59 4.78 14.49 -11.76
C LEU A 59 5.31 15.44 -12.86
N GLU A 60 6.20 14.98 -13.75
CA GLU A 60 6.59 15.74 -14.95
C GLU A 60 5.45 15.81 -15.95
N LEU A 61 4.71 14.73 -16.15
CA LEU A 61 3.53 14.68 -17.05
C LEU A 61 2.33 15.42 -16.43
N TYR A 62 2.18 15.35 -15.12
CA TYR A 62 1.03 15.90 -14.36
C TYR A 62 1.51 16.85 -13.26
N PRO A 63 2.03 18.04 -13.60
CA PRO A 63 2.71 18.94 -12.66
C PRO A 63 1.79 19.55 -11.59
N ALA A 64 0.47 19.46 -11.75
CA ALA A 64 -0.50 19.89 -10.75
C ALA A 64 -0.82 18.80 -9.71
N ALA A 65 -0.46 17.54 -9.98
CA ALA A 65 -0.70 16.44 -9.05
C ALA A 65 0.14 16.58 -7.77
N ARG A 66 -0.40 16.11 -6.65
CA ARG A 66 0.25 16.11 -5.33
C ARG A 66 0.62 14.69 -4.95
N ALA A 67 1.85 14.48 -4.50
CA ALA A 67 2.28 13.20 -3.92
C ALA A 67 2.08 13.22 -2.41
N TYR A 68 1.58 12.11 -1.85
CA TYR A 68 1.31 11.98 -0.42
C TYR A 68 2.05 10.77 0.13
N MET A 69 2.78 10.97 1.24
CA MET A 69 3.49 9.92 1.98
C MET A 69 3.40 10.19 3.48
N SER A 70 3.46 9.15 4.31
CA SER A 70 3.44 9.36 5.75
C SER A 70 4.64 10.17 6.23
N VAL A 71 4.45 11.05 7.20
CA VAL A 71 5.54 11.82 7.82
C VAL A 71 6.63 10.89 8.36
N LYS A 72 6.25 9.74 8.93
CA LYS A 72 7.20 8.76 9.48
C LYS A 72 8.08 8.10 8.41
N GLU A 73 7.53 7.87 7.22
CA GLU A 73 8.29 7.30 6.09
C GLU A 73 9.28 8.34 5.55
N ILE A 74 8.83 9.59 5.39
CA ILE A 74 9.67 10.71 4.97
C ILE A 74 10.85 10.90 5.94
N ASP A 75 10.56 10.97 7.23
CA ASP A 75 11.58 11.19 8.26
C ASP A 75 12.58 10.02 8.37
N ALA A 76 12.10 8.78 8.25
CA ALA A 76 12.94 7.60 8.39
C ALA A 76 13.89 7.39 7.20
N TYR A 77 13.47 7.73 5.98
CA TYR A 77 14.21 7.39 4.75
C TYR A 77 14.63 8.58 3.92
N GLY A 78 14.25 9.81 4.31
CA GLY A 78 14.59 11.02 3.58
C GLY A 78 13.95 11.09 2.19
N PHE A 79 12.78 10.46 1.99
CA PHE A 79 12.11 10.50 0.70
C PHE A 79 11.72 11.94 0.32
N ALA A 80 11.98 12.31 -0.92
CA ALA A 80 11.66 13.64 -1.47
C ALA A 80 11.22 13.50 -2.93
N CYS A 81 10.22 14.27 -3.30
CA CYS A 81 9.79 14.48 -4.69
C CYS A 81 9.11 15.83 -4.83
N ARG A 82 8.81 16.24 -6.07
CA ARG A 82 8.02 17.46 -6.31
C ARG A 82 6.63 17.31 -5.69
N ASN A 83 6.07 18.42 -5.22
CA ASN A 83 4.72 18.50 -4.66
C ASN A 83 4.44 17.43 -3.59
N LEU A 84 5.45 17.05 -2.80
CA LEU A 84 5.30 16.10 -1.71
C LEU A 84 4.54 16.75 -0.54
N HIS A 85 3.50 16.07 -0.09
CA HIS A 85 2.72 16.38 1.11
C HIS A 85 2.81 15.22 2.08
N SER A 86 3.07 15.52 3.34
CA SER A 86 3.05 14.50 4.39
C SER A 86 1.63 14.31 4.92
N PHE A 87 1.36 13.11 5.47
CA PHE A 87 0.16 12.83 6.25
C PHE A 87 0.50 12.09 7.54
N GLU A 88 -0.38 12.22 8.52
CA GLU A 88 -0.34 11.50 9.80
C GLU A 88 -1.43 10.43 9.88
N GLU A 89 -1.40 9.67 11.00
CA GLU A 89 -2.40 8.63 11.29
C GLU A 89 -3.83 9.19 11.30
N GLY A 90 -4.71 8.57 10.54
CA GLY A 90 -6.15 8.89 10.50
C GLY A 90 -6.51 10.12 9.67
N GLU A 91 -5.54 10.80 9.06
CA GLU A 91 -5.84 11.90 8.14
C GLU A 91 -6.62 11.42 6.92
N THR A 92 -7.42 12.31 6.37
CA THR A 92 -8.24 12.05 5.19
C THR A 92 -7.77 12.90 4.01
N ILE A 93 -7.40 12.24 2.93
CA ILE A 93 -7.13 12.86 1.63
C ILE A 93 -8.42 12.80 0.81
N LEU A 94 -8.85 13.94 0.27
CA LEU A 94 -10.01 13.98 -0.64
C LEU A 94 -9.56 13.80 -2.09
N LEU A 95 -10.08 12.76 -2.72
CA LEU A 95 -9.99 12.57 -4.16
C LEU A 95 -11.34 12.97 -4.77
N GLY A 96 -11.44 14.22 -5.23
CA GLY A 96 -12.73 14.77 -5.60
C GLY A 96 -13.68 14.77 -4.39
N GLU A 97 -14.77 14.00 -4.46
CA GLU A 97 -15.71 13.79 -3.38
C GLU A 97 -15.43 12.53 -2.55
N THR A 98 -14.50 11.68 -3.01
CA THR A 98 -14.17 10.41 -2.35
C THR A 98 -13.14 10.60 -1.22
N PRO A 99 -13.51 10.33 0.05
CA PRO A 99 -12.56 10.37 1.16
C PRO A 99 -11.69 9.12 1.19
N ILE A 100 -10.38 9.32 1.35
CA ILE A 100 -9.37 8.27 1.52
C ILE A 100 -8.71 8.45 2.87
N THR A 101 -8.93 7.54 3.81
CA THR A 101 -8.32 7.59 5.14
C THR A 101 -6.94 6.96 5.12
N CYS A 102 -5.94 7.68 5.63
CA CYS A 102 -4.56 7.24 5.78
C CYS A 102 -4.42 6.44 7.08
N MET A 103 -3.94 5.21 6.98
CA MET A 103 -3.70 4.33 8.13
C MET A 103 -2.22 3.99 8.21
N LEU A 104 -1.51 4.44 9.23
CA LEU A 104 -0.10 4.03 9.43
C LEU A 104 -0.03 2.57 9.83
N THR A 105 0.69 1.77 9.08
CA THR A 105 0.86 0.33 9.28
C THR A 105 2.34 -0.05 9.26
N PRO A 106 3.14 0.45 10.23
CA PRO A 106 4.57 0.16 10.27
C PRO A 106 4.83 -1.33 10.45
N GLY A 107 6.01 -1.76 9.99
CA GLY A 107 6.47 -3.14 10.13
C GLY A 107 7.27 -3.64 8.94
N HIS A 108 6.84 -3.40 7.70
CA HIS A 108 7.65 -3.58 6.51
C HIS A 108 8.68 -2.45 6.40
N THR A 109 8.20 -1.22 6.54
CA THR A 109 8.99 -0.01 6.74
C THR A 109 8.55 0.72 8.02
N ALA A 110 9.31 1.74 8.44
CA ALA A 110 9.03 2.49 9.66
C ALA A 110 7.76 3.34 9.57
N GLY A 111 7.40 3.79 8.39
CA GLY A 111 6.26 4.66 8.14
C GLY A 111 5.27 4.11 7.12
N GLY A 112 5.32 2.80 6.83
CA GLY A 112 4.41 2.16 5.89
C GLY A 112 2.95 2.46 6.20
N ALA A 113 2.12 2.61 5.17
CA ALA A 113 0.73 2.99 5.30
C ALA A 113 -0.20 2.18 4.40
N CYS A 114 -1.46 2.07 4.82
CA CYS A 114 -2.57 1.59 4.03
C CYS A 114 -3.52 2.75 3.74
N PHE A 115 -4.24 2.68 2.61
CA PHE A 115 -5.26 3.65 2.23
C PHE A 115 -6.63 2.99 2.25
N ARG A 116 -7.52 3.53 3.09
CA ARG A 116 -8.86 3.01 3.29
C ARG A 116 -9.90 3.86 2.57
N LEU A 117 -10.67 3.22 1.70
CA LEU A 117 -11.89 3.74 1.11
C LEU A 117 -13.12 3.07 1.76
N ALA A 118 -14.33 3.41 1.32
CA ALA A 118 -15.55 2.83 1.89
C ALA A 118 -15.54 1.28 1.85
N ASP A 119 -15.29 0.71 0.67
CA ASP A 119 -15.36 -0.73 0.41
C ASP A 119 -14.02 -1.36 -0.01
N ASP A 120 -12.93 -0.58 -0.01
CA ASP A 120 -11.62 -1.02 -0.50
C ASP A 120 -10.51 -0.61 0.48
N LEU A 121 -9.48 -1.46 0.63
CA LEU A 121 -8.29 -1.22 1.44
C LEU A 121 -7.04 -1.54 0.60
N ILE A 122 -6.26 -0.51 0.30
CA ILE A 122 -4.97 -0.67 -0.36
C ILE A 122 -3.91 -0.83 0.71
N THR A 123 -3.20 -1.94 0.69
CA THR A 123 -2.39 -2.38 1.83
C THR A 123 -0.88 -2.28 1.60
N GLY A 124 -0.44 -1.91 0.38
CA GLY A 124 0.98 -1.92 0.05
C GLY A 124 1.63 -3.24 0.47
N ASP A 125 2.77 -3.14 1.12
CA ASP A 125 3.52 -4.29 1.62
C ASP A 125 3.21 -4.67 3.08
N THR A 126 2.13 -4.12 3.64
CA THR A 126 1.68 -4.55 4.97
C THR A 126 0.98 -5.90 4.90
N VAL A 127 -0.08 -6.03 4.10
CA VAL A 127 -0.87 -7.27 3.95
C VAL A 127 -0.92 -7.66 2.49
N PHE A 128 -0.42 -8.84 2.15
CA PHE A 128 -0.69 -9.52 0.89
C PHE A 128 -1.89 -10.45 1.05
N ILE A 129 -2.41 -10.98 -0.05
CA ILE A 129 -3.57 -11.89 0.06
C ILE A 129 -3.23 -13.11 0.92
N GLU A 130 -2.05 -13.72 0.74
CA GLU A 130 -1.61 -14.90 1.51
C GLU A 130 -0.29 -14.67 2.25
N GLY A 131 0.05 -13.42 2.59
CA GLY A 131 1.32 -13.10 3.24
C GLY A 131 1.42 -11.69 3.79
N CYS A 132 2.65 -11.26 4.05
CA CYS A 132 3.00 -9.88 4.40
C CYS A 132 4.41 -9.53 3.91
N GLY A 133 4.71 -8.25 3.83
CA GLY A 133 6.03 -7.74 3.48
C GLY A 133 7.13 -8.25 4.42
N VAL A 134 8.38 -8.24 3.95
CA VAL A 134 9.54 -8.59 4.79
C VAL A 134 9.77 -7.52 5.86
N CYS A 135 10.31 -7.92 7.03
CA CYS A 135 10.54 -7.01 8.16
C CYS A 135 12.02 -6.94 8.56
N ASN A 136 12.93 -7.35 7.67
CA ASN A 136 14.38 -7.40 7.92
C ASN A 136 15.16 -6.28 7.22
N GLY A 137 14.48 -5.36 6.55
CA GLY A 137 15.06 -4.14 5.98
C GLY A 137 15.30 -3.06 7.04
N ALA A 138 15.95 -1.96 6.64
CA ALA A 138 16.11 -0.79 7.50
C ALA A 138 14.74 -0.26 7.94
N GLY A 139 14.55 -0.05 9.24
CA GLY A 139 13.27 0.39 9.83
C GLY A 139 12.17 -0.68 9.89
N GLY A 140 12.44 -1.90 9.39
CA GLY A 140 11.50 -3.02 9.50
C GLY A 140 11.39 -3.55 10.93
N SER A 141 10.18 -3.95 11.33
CA SER A 141 9.90 -4.53 12.66
C SER A 141 8.76 -5.53 12.58
N PRO A 142 9.02 -6.82 12.80
CA PRO A 142 7.97 -7.83 12.83
C PRO A 142 7.00 -7.65 14.00
N GLU A 143 7.41 -7.01 15.09
CA GLU A 143 6.55 -6.65 16.22
C GLU A 143 5.52 -5.59 15.81
N GLN A 144 5.97 -4.54 15.13
CA GLN A 144 5.07 -3.50 14.60
C GLN A 144 4.17 -4.06 13.48
N MET A 145 4.69 -4.96 12.66
CA MET A 145 3.88 -5.65 11.65
C MET A 145 2.73 -6.42 12.29
N HIS A 146 3.00 -7.16 13.38
CA HIS A 146 1.93 -7.82 14.13
C HIS A 146 0.89 -6.82 14.63
N ASP A 147 1.31 -5.70 15.22
CA ASP A 147 0.39 -4.68 15.73
C ASP A 147 -0.45 -4.04 14.60
N SER A 148 0.16 -3.82 13.44
CA SER A 148 -0.51 -3.36 12.23
C SER A 148 -1.56 -4.37 11.74
N PHE A 149 -1.25 -5.67 11.74
CA PHE A 149 -2.20 -6.74 11.44
C PHE A 149 -3.39 -6.76 12.38
N GLN A 150 -3.14 -6.66 13.70
CA GLN A 150 -4.21 -6.63 14.71
C GLN A 150 -5.11 -5.40 14.56
N ARG A 151 -4.52 -4.24 14.21
CA ARG A 151 -5.28 -3.01 13.95
C ARG A 151 -6.17 -3.15 12.71
N ILE A 152 -5.62 -3.62 11.58
CA ILE A 152 -6.38 -3.87 10.35
C ILE A 152 -7.51 -4.85 10.62
N ARG A 153 -7.25 -5.96 11.35
CA ARG A 153 -8.26 -6.96 11.73
C ARG A 153 -9.44 -6.35 12.49
N LYS A 154 -9.16 -5.41 13.41
CA LYS A 154 -10.19 -4.78 14.27
C LYS A 154 -10.99 -3.71 13.54
N SER A 155 -10.38 -2.99 12.60
CA SER A 155 -10.97 -1.81 11.98
C SER A 155 -11.57 -2.07 10.59
N THR A 156 -11.30 -3.23 9.95
CA THR A 156 -11.72 -3.52 8.59
C THR A 156 -12.94 -4.44 8.57
N PRO A 157 -14.08 -3.99 8.04
CA PRO A 157 -15.25 -4.86 7.85
C PRO A 157 -14.99 -6.03 6.90
N PRO A 158 -15.68 -7.17 7.10
CA PRO A 158 -15.42 -8.41 6.34
C PRO A 158 -15.62 -8.31 4.82
N HIS A 159 -16.47 -7.37 4.36
CA HIS A 159 -16.78 -7.20 2.94
C HIS A 159 -15.76 -6.36 2.18
N VAL A 160 -14.92 -5.60 2.88
CA VAL A 160 -13.91 -4.72 2.27
C VAL A 160 -12.94 -5.52 1.43
N ARG A 161 -12.64 -5.05 0.23
CA ARG A 161 -11.72 -5.70 -0.69
C ARG A 161 -10.29 -5.24 -0.44
N VAL A 162 -9.34 -6.17 -0.51
CA VAL A 162 -7.92 -5.94 -0.19
C VAL A 162 -7.09 -5.89 -1.47
N TYR A 163 -6.25 -4.84 -1.58
CA TYR A 163 -5.40 -4.55 -2.73
C TYR A 163 -3.94 -4.42 -2.27
N PRO A 164 -3.13 -5.47 -2.39
CA PRO A 164 -1.73 -5.49 -1.94
C PRO A 164 -0.77 -4.83 -2.93
N GLY A 165 0.45 -4.50 -2.47
CA GLY A 165 1.53 -4.02 -3.34
C GLY A 165 2.11 -5.08 -4.27
N HIS A 166 2.03 -6.36 -3.88
CA HIS A 166 2.61 -7.46 -4.65
C HIS A 166 1.68 -8.67 -4.80
N SER A 167 1.93 -9.42 -5.89
CA SER A 167 1.25 -10.68 -6.19
C SER A 167 1.77 -11.82 -5.31
N TYR A 168 1.15 -12.01 -4.14
CA TYR A 168 1.36 -13.17 -3.28
C TYR A 168 0.06 -13.93 -3.07
N GLY A 169 0.05 -15.18 -3.55
CA GLY A 169 -1.12 -16.02 -3.48
C GLY A 169 -2.16 -15.65 -4.54
N LYS A 170 -3.36 -15.34 -4.09
CA LYS A 170 -4.50 -15.05 -4.98
C LYS A 170 -4.48 -13.59 -5.47
N GLU A 171 -5.32 -13.32 -6.47
CA GLU A 171 -5.44 -12.00 -7.10
C GLU A 171 -5.97 -10.92 -6.13
N PRO A 172 -5.62 -9.63 -6.35
CA PRO A 172 -6.14 -8.50 -5.58
C PRO A 172 -7.67 -8.37 -5.66
N GLY A 173 -8.27 -7.68 -4.70
CA GLY A 173 -9.72 -7.46 -4.65
C GLY A 173 -10.49 -8.55 -3.93
N MET A 174 -9.79 -9.44 -3.22
CA MET A 174 -10.42 -10.45 -2.36
C MET A 174 -11.08 -9.79 -1.15
N ALA A 175 -12.27 -10.25 -0.76
CA ALA A 175 -12.94 -9.77 0.44
C ALA A 175 -12.11 -10.05 1.70
N PHE A 176 -12.09 -9.12 2.64
CA PHE A 176 -11.24 -9.21 3.84
C PHE A 176 -11.53 -10.45 4.69
N ARG A 177 -12.82 -10.92 4.74
CA ARG A 177 -13.16 -12.20 5.40
C ARG A 177 -12.36 -13.38 4.83
N ASP A 178 -12.18 -13.40 3.51
CA ASP A 178 -11.47 -14.49 2.83
C ASP A 178 -9.95 -14.35 3.03
N VAL A 179 -9.44 -13.09 3.08
CA VAL A 179 -8.04 -12.82 3.45
C VAL A 179 -7.77 -13.23 4.89
N LEU A 180 -8.67 -12.96 5.83
CA LEU A 180 -8.56 -13.43 7.21
C LEU A 180 -8.44 -14.96 7.30
N GLU A 181 -9.15 -15.69 6.45
CA GLU A 181 -9.14 -17.16 6.45
C GLU A 181 -7.87 -17.72 5.80
N HIS A 182 -7.40 -17.13 4.68
CA HIS A 182 -6.32 -17.71 3.89
C HIS A 182 -4.93 -17.19 4.27
N ASN A 183 -4.82 -15.99 4.83
CA ASN A 183 -3.55 -15.42 5.20
C ASN A 183 -3.10 -15.91 6.58
N ILE A 184 -2.06 -16.76 6.59
CA ILE A 184 -1.55 -17.39 7.82
C ILE A 184 -1.14 -16.37 8.89
N TYR A 185 -0.71 -15.17 8.52
CA TYR A 185 -0.30 -14.14 9.48
C TYR A 185 -1.47 -13.62 10.32
N PHE A 186 -2.69 -13.63 9.80
CA PHE A 186 -3.89 -13.35 10.58
C PHE A 186 -4.28 -14.50 11.52
N GLN A 187 -3.80 -15.73 11.29
CA GLN A 187 -4.06 -16.87 12.16
C GLN A 187 -3.11 -16.92 13.37
N ILE A 188 -2.02 -16.15 13.37
CA ILE A 188 -1.04 -16.13 14.45
C ILE A 188 -1.40 -14.99 15.42
N GLU A 189 -2.09 -15.34 16.51
CA GLU A 189 -2.56 -14.37 17.50
C GLU A 189 -1.45 -13.85 18.42
N GLN A 190 -0.52 -14.75 18.80
CA GLN A 190 0.56 -14.38 19.73
C GLN A 190 1.70 -13.68 19.02
N LYS A 191 2.06 -12.49 19.50
CA LYS A 191 3.10 -11.64 18.91
C LYS A 191 4.44 -12.38 18.76
N GLU A 192 4.86 -13.11 19.77
CA GLU A 192 6.13 -13.85 19.77
C GLU A 192 6.15 -14.95 18.70
N HIS A 193 5.00 -15.60 18.44
CA HIS A 193 4.87 -16.60 17.40
C HIS A 193 4.87 -15.95 16.02
N PHE A 194 4.20 -14.81 15.86
CA PHE A 194 4.21 -14.03 14.62
C PHE A 194 5.64 -13.59 14.27
N VAL A 195 6.35 -12.99 15.23
CA VAL A 195 7.74 -12.54 15.06
C VAL A 195 8.63 -13.71 14.65
N ARG A 196 8.57 -14.82 15.37
CA ARG A 196 9.36 -16.02 15.05
C ARG A 196 9.05 -16.56 13.67
N PHE A 197 7.78 -16.62 13.31
CA PHE A 197 7.33 -17.10 12.00
C PHE A 197 7.76 -16.14 10.89
N ARG A 198 7.64 -14.81 11.08
CA ARG A 198 8.04 -13.81 10.10
C ARG A 198 9.56 -13.78 9.89
N MET A 199 10.34 -14.00 10.96
CA MET A 199 11.81 -13.92 10.92
C MET A 199 12.51 -15.27 10.73
N ARG A 200 11.77 -16.35 10.40
CA ARG A 200 12.38 -17.66 10.13
C ARG A 200 13.38 -17.59 8.99
N LYS A 201 14.48 -18.37 9.09
CA LYS A 201 15.51 -18.45 8.06
C LYS A 201 14.99 -19.11 6.77
N ASN A 202 15.61 -18.83 5.62
CA ASN A 202 15.36 -19.44 4.30
C ASN A 202 13.99 -19.09 3.66
N GLN A 203 13.45 -17.93 3.93
CA GLN A 203 12.19 -17.48 3.33
C GLN A 203 12.27 -17.21 1.82
N GLY A 204 13.46 -16.90 1.28
CA GLY A 204 13.66 -16.64 -0.16
C GLY A 204 13.32 -17.84 -1.07
N GLN A 205 13.24 -19.06 -0.54
CA GLN A 205 12.83 -20.24 -1.30
C GLN A 205 11.34 -20.54 -1.23
N LEU A 206 10.62 -19.99 -0.22
CA LEU A 206 9.19 -20.22 -0.03
C LEU A 206 8.31 -19.41 -1.00
N PHE A 207 8.87 -18.41 -1.65
CA PHE A 207 8.17 -17.48 -2.55
C PHE A 207 8.56 -17.65 -4.03
N ASN A 208 9.37 -18.66 -4.37
CA ASN A 208 9.62 -19.07 -5.74
C ASN A 208 8.49 -20.00 -6.22
N PHE A 209 7.31 -19.46 -6.39
CA PHE A 209 6.26 -20.13 -7.17
C PHE A 209 6.66 -20.04 -8.64
N LYS A 210 6.98 -21.22 -9.25
CA LYS A 210 7.22 -21.36 -10.67
C LYS A 210 5.90 -21.22 -11.45
#